data_1fb34440632b68955c964196e5b2459e
#
_entry.id   1fb34440632b68955c964196e5b2459e
#
_cell.length_a   1.000
_cell.length_b   1.000
_cell.length_c   1.000
_cell.angle_alpha   90.00
_cell.angle_beta   90.00
_cell.angle_gamma   90.00
#
_symmetry.space_group_name_H-M   'P 1'
#
loop_
_entity.id
_entity.type
_entity.pdbx_description
1 polymer ?
#
loop_
_entity_poly.entity_id
_entity_poly.type
_entity_poly.pdbx_seq_one_letter_code
_entity_poly.pdbx_strand_id
1 'polypeptide(L)'
;GAVPVSAQTVYDAANIANKDLNGTARFVSMGGAMGALGGDISTIATNPAGIGIYRSNDAMLSFSLSSYGTESNYMGSKMNADKMKTSFDNAGFVISSKIGNATALRYVNFGFNYHKAKSFYKNMSMGGNLGDYTQTDYMAAQAGGIKDWSGNIYTDPEVGWLSALGYDSYLITDFIAHNGQGDVPSGYVPYMENGTQVKNLDGDLMYITPGEYGGMFLGGNGNFRSEERGGIEQYDFNISFNINDRVYLGVTVGAYAIDYNKYTFYSEDYLDNAGNSIGQNYNLQSWNKIHGSGFDVKFGAIVRPFEYSPLRIGLAIHTPTYYNLDYKTNARLESNVLNDLDIANESGIGSGVIGQYTVDTYDIMNGDMVRQFHLQTPWTYNVSLGYTVGSSLALGAEYEYQDYSSMKFKDQEGYSDTFGYENSTTSMLKGVSTIRLGAEYKVIPQFALRAGYSYTSAIFNSDAYKDLPYNSIQTDTDFANTKALSNYTVGLGYRGSMFYADLAYKFSSYKEDFYPFINAYEDGGQLVIGSPEATKVKNTRSQVLLTLGLRF
;
A
#
# COMPACT_ATOMS: atom_id res chain seq x y z
N GLY A 1 -19.89 2.09 -25.47
CA GLY A 1 -18.89 1.20 -24.92
C GLY A 1 -19.23 0.88 -23.48
N ALA A 2 -18.97 -0.33 -23.03
CA ALA A 2 -19.23 -0.69 -21.63
C ALA A 2 -18.42 0.24 -20.72
N VAL A 3 -19.04 0.75 -19.67
CA VAL A 3 -18.35 1.53 -18.63
C VAL A 3 -17.38 0.59 -17.93
N PRO A 4 -16.07 0.91 -17.86
CA PRO A 4 -15.12 0.03 -17.21
C PRO A 4 -15.38 0.02 -15.69
N VAL A 5 -15.43 -1.17 -15.11
CA VAL A 5 -15.54 -1.37 -13.67
C VAL A 5 -14.28 -0.87 -12.99
N SER A 6 -14.40 -0.11 -11.92
CA SER A 6 -13.28 0.38 -11.11
C SER A 6 -12.89 -0.64 -10.03
N ALA A 7 -11.62 -0.70 -9.65
CA ALA A 7 -11.10 -1.61 -8.62
C ALA A 7 -9.99 -0.96 -7.78
N GLN A 8 -8.80 -0.84 -8.36
CA GLN A 8 -7.61 -0.31 -7.67
C GLN A 8 -7.74 1.17 -7.35
N THR A 9 -7.00 1.61 -6.32
CA THR A 9 -6.95 3.01 -5.89
C THR A 9 -5.52 3.53 -5.84
N VAL A 10 -5.39 4.84 -5.64
CA VAL A 10 -4.10 5.50 -5.43
C VAL A 10 -3.34 4.96 -4.20
N TYR A 11 -4.03 4.41 -3.21
CA TYR A 11 -3.43 3.77 -2.05
C TYR A 11 -2.70 2.47 -2.43
N ASP A 12 -3.25 1.70 -3.35
CA ASP A 12 -2.59 0.54 -3.93
C ASP A 12 -1.33 0.94 -4.69
N ALA A 13 -1.41 1.98 -5.50
CA ALA A 13 -0.29 2.51 -6.26
C ALA A 13 0.86 2.98 -5.37
N ALA A 14 0.56 3.73 -4.32
CA ALA A 14 1.55 4.22 -3.36
C ALA A 14 2.23 3.06 -2.61
N ASN A 15 1.47 2.04 -2.24
CA ASN A 15 2.00 0.86 -1.57
C ASN A 15 2.96 0.05 -2.46
N ILE A 16 2.66 -0.06 -3.75
CA ILE A 16 3.51 -0.73 -4.74
C ILE A 16 4.77 0.07 -5.05
N ALA A 17 4.67 1.40 -5.15
CA ALA A 17 5.79 2.26 -5.49
C ALA A 17 6.80 2.41 -4.34
N ASN A 18 6.38 2.27 -3.10
CA ASN A 18 7.23 2.39 -1.93
C ASN A 18 8.00 1.10 -1.66
N LYS A 19 9.33 1.20 -1.57
CA LYS A 19 10.23 0.06 -1.37
C LYS A 19 10.90 0.10 -0.01
N ASP A 20 11.27 -1.08 0.50
CA ASP A 20 12.01 -1.22 1.76
C ASP A 20 13.50 -0.94 1.56
N LEU A 21 14.17 -0.52 2.62
CA LEU A 21 15.63 -0.60 2.72
C LEU A 21 16.01 -2.06 2.97
N ASN A 22 16.48 -2.74 1.94
CA ASN A 22 16.86 -4.15 2.00
C ASN A 22 17.95 -4.46 0.97
N GLY A 23 18.65 -5.56 1.14
CA GLY A 23 19.74 -6.00 0.28
C GLY A 23 20.77 -6.80 1.05
N THR A 24 22.05 -6.53 0.83
CA THR A 24 23.11 -7.12 1.65
C THR A 24 23.17 -6.47 3.04
N ALA A 25 23.71 -7.20 4.01
CA ALA A 25 23.88 -6.68 5.37
C ALA A 25 24.80 -5.43 5.39
N ARG A 26 25.83 -5.40 4.56
CA ARG A 26 26.69 -4.22 4.44
C ARG A 26 25.91 -3.00 3.94
N PHE A 27 25.13 -3.15 2.88
CA PHE A 27 24.32 -2.09 2.31
C PHE A 27 23.29 -1.56 3.32
N VAL A 28 22.56 -2.45 3.99
CA VAL A 28 21.55 -2.08 4.99
C VAL A 28 22.20 -1.39 6.19
N SER A 29 23.31 -1.90 6.69
CA SER A 29 24.00 -1.30 7.85
C SER A 29 24.59 0.08 7.57
N MET A 30 24.79 0.41 6.28
CA MET A 30 25.17 1.75 5.81
C MET A 30 23.95 2.68 5.59
N GLY A 31 22.76 2.27 5.99
CA GLY A 31 21.53 3.02 5.72
C GLY A 31 21.18 3.11 4.23
N GLY A 32 21.78 2.29 3.39
CA GLY A 32 21.65 2.36 1.93
C GLY A 32 22.45 3.49 1.26
N ALA A 33 23.29 4.20 2.00
CA ALA A 33 24.04 5.38 1.53
C ALA A 33 25.33 4.98 0.76
N MET A 34 25.21 4.13 -0.24
CA MET A 34 26.35 3.60 -1.00
C MET A 34 26.39 4.03 -2.47
N GLY A 35 25.56 5.00 -2.87
CA GLY A 35 25.44 5.41 -4.26
C GLY A 35 26.69 6.01 -4.88
N ALA A 36 27.59 6.59 -4.09
CA ALA A 36 28.91 7.07 -4.53
C ALA A 36 30.06 6.16 -4.07
N LEU A 37 29.87 5.39 -3.00
CA LEU A 37 30.88 4.46 -2.51
C LEU A 37 30.99 3.22 -3.42
N GLY A 38 29.85 2.66 -3.82
CA GLY A 38 29.81 1.46 -4.65
C GLY A 38 30.43 0.23 -4.01
N GLY A 39 30.73 -0.77 -4.82
CA GLY A 39 31.43 -1.98 -4.38
C GLY A 39 30.57 -2.94 -3.55
N ASP A 40 29.28 -2.83 -3.64
CA ASP A 40 28.28 -3.74 -3.08
C ASP A 40 27.23 -4.08 -4.12
N ILE A 41 26.81 -5.34 -4.20
CA ILE A 41 25.84 -5.78 -5.20
C ILE A 41 24.51 -5.02 -5.09
N SER A 42 24.12 -4.60 -3.90
CA SER A 42 22.86 -3.89 -3.68
C SER A 42 22.79 -2.54 -4.39
N THR A 43 23.96 -1.95 -4.73
CA THR A 43 24.00 -0.71 -5.53
C THR A 43 23.50 -0.89 -6.96
N ILE A 44 23.40 -2.13 -7.44
CA ILE A 44 22.79 -2.45 -8.73
C ILE A 44 21.38 -1.85 -8.89
N ALA A 45 20.66 -1.72 -7.79
CA ALA A 45 19.29 -1.21 -7.74
C ALA A 45 19.20 0.29 -7.39
N THR A 46 20.29 0.93 -7.00
CA THR A 46 20.30 2.35 -6.59
C THR A 46 21.14 3.22 -7.50
N ASN A 47 22.44 2.95 -7.57
CA ASN A 47 23.34 3.56 -8.55
C ASN A 47 24.10 2.46 -9.29
N PRO A 48 23.71 2.12 -10.51
CA PRO A 48 24.32 1.03 -11.28
C PRO A 48 25.83 1.14 -11.46
N ALA A 49 26.37 2.35 -11.43
CA ALA A 49 27.82 2.56 -11.53
C ALA A 49 28.60 1.98 -10.36
N GLY A 50 27.92 1.70 -9.23
CA GLY A 50 28.54 1.06 -8.08
C GLY A 50 29.09 -0.34 -8.36
N ILE A 51 28.54 -1.04 -9.35
CA ILE A 51 29.08 -2.31 -9.83
C ILE A 51 30.39 -2.12 -10.59
N GLY A 52 30.62 -0.95 -11.17
CA GLY A 52 31.88 -0.59 -11.84
C GLY A 52 33.07 -0.46 -10.89
N ILE A 53 32.85 -0.33 -9.60
CA ILE A 53 33.89 -0.26 -8.57
C ILE A 53 34.58 -1.62 -8.33
N TYR A 54 33.89 -2.72 -8.63
CA TYR A 54 34.43 -4.07 -8.44
C TYR A 54 35.69 -4.32 -9.29
N ARG A 55 36.67 -4.94 -8.69
CA ARG A 55 37.91 -5.39 -9.34
C ARG A 55 38.15 -6.89 -9.19
N SER A 56 37.23 -7.60 -8.60
CA SER A 56 37.22 -9.04 -8.43
C SER A 56 35.80 -9.57 -8.53
N ASN A 57 35.69 -10.88 -8.74
CA ASN A 57 34.41 -11.54 -8.73
C ASN A 57 33.84 -11.59 -7.31
N ASP A 58 32.52 -11.56 -7.21
CA ASP A 58 31.79 -11.63 -5.95
C ASP A 58 30.56 -12.50 -6.11
N ALA A 59 30.26 -13.31 -5.11
CA ALA A 59 29.02 -14.09 -5.04
C ALA A 59 28.54 -14.10 -3.60
N MET A 60 27.27 -13.83 -3.38
CA MET A 60 26.73 -13.71 -2.03
C MET A 60 25.27 -14.12 -1.95
N LEU A 61 24.86 -14.39 -0.70
CA LEU A 61 23.46 -14.58 -0.34
C LEU A 61 23.18 -13.99 1.03
N SER A 62 21.92 -13.61 1.27
CA SER A 62 21.51 -12.96 2.51
C SER A 62 20.18 -13.52 3.02
N PHE A 63 20.12 -13.67 4.35
CA PHE A 63 18.92 -14.10 5.08
C PHE A 63 18.64 -13.14 6.22
N SER A 64 17.38 -13.02 6.60
CA SER A 64 17.01 -12.20 7.75
C SER A 64 15.92 -12.81 8.61
N LEU A 65 15.88 -12.30 9.83
CA LEU A 65 14.78 -12.49 10.77
C LEU A 65 14.24 -11.10 11.10
N SER A 66 12.93 -10.90 10.89
CA SER A 66 12.26 -9.64 11.18
C SER A 66 11.18 -9.83 12.24
N SER A 67 11.12 -8.88 13.18
CA SER A 67 10.01 -8.72 14.09
C SER A 67 9.19 -7.51 13.64
N TYR A 68 7.94 -7.75 13.25
CA TYR A 68 6.97 -6.73 12.85
C TYR A 68 6.07 -6.39 14.03
N GLY A 69 5.93 -5.11 14.35
CA GLY A 69 5.05 -4.62 15.40
C GLY A 69 4.12 -3.54 14.88
N THR A 70 2.87 -3.61 15.26
CA THR A 70 1.87 -2.59 14.98
C THR A 70 1.12 -2.27 16.26
N GLU A 71 1.16 -1.00 16.68
CA GLU A 71 0.39 -0.48 17.80
C GLU A 71 -0.63 0.53 17.27
N SER A 72 -1.91 0.27 17.51
CA SER A 72 -3.00 1.18 17.14
C SER A 72 -3.63 1.79 18.39
N ASN A 73 -4.04 3.05 18.28
CA ASN A 73 -4.75 3.77 19.34
C ASN A 73 -5.92 4.53 18.72
N TYR A 74 -7.11 4.02 18.96
CA TYR A 74 -8.36 4.67 18.60
C TYR A 74 -9.03 5.21 19.86
N MET A 75 -9.00 6.56 20.05
CA MET A 75 -9.64 7.25 21.18
C MET A 75 -9.29 6.63 22.56
N GLY A 76 -8.03 6.20 22.74
CA GLY A 76 -7.56 5.57 23.98
C GLY A 76 -7.66 4.04 24.00
N SER A 77 -8.37 3.42 23.06
CA SER A 77 -8.39 1.97 22.90
C SER A 77 -7.17 1.51 22.10
N LYS A 78 -6.28 0.79 22.77
CA LYS A 78 -5.01 0.32 22.20
C LYS A 78 -5.08 -1.15 21.82
N MET A 79 -4.56 -1.48 20.65
CA MET A 79 -4.41 -2.85 20.15
C MET A 79 -3.01 -3.03 19.58
N ASN A 80 -2.40 -4.18 19.84
CA ASN A 80 -1.06 -4.50 19.39
C ASN A 80 -1.08 -5.79 18.57
N ALA A 81 -0.22 -5.86 17.56
CA ALA A 81 0.02 -7.06 16.79
C ALA A 81 1.52 -7.20 16.53
N ASP A 82 2.11 -8.30 16.98
CA ASP A 82 3.54 -8.60 16.83
C ASP A 82 3.71 -9.95 16.15
N LYS A 83 4.69 -10.05 15.25
CA LYS A 83 5.02 -11.29 14.55
C LYS A 83 6.49 -11.31 14.12
N MET A 84 7.11 -12.47 14.29
CA MET A 84 8.44 -12.75 13.74
C MET A 84 8.34 -13.54 12.46
N LYS A 85 9.15 -13.19 11.47
CA LYS A 85 9.25 -13.88 10.18
C LYS A 85 10.68 -13.96 9.71
N THR A 86 11.02 -15.11 9.11
CA THR A 86 12.27 -15.29 8.37
C THR A 86 12.09 -14.88 6.92
N SER A 87 13.19 -14.46 6.29
CA SER A 87 13.18 -14.04 4.89
C SER A 87 14.49 -14.40 4.21
N PHE A 88 14.42 -14.75 2.94
CA PHE A 88 15.55 -14.79 2.03
C PHE A 88 15.58 -13.47 1.26
N ASP A 89 16.65 -12.68 1.45
CA ASP A 89 16.62 -11.27 1.05
C ASP A 89 17.40 -10.97 -0.21
N ASN A 90 18.49 -11.71 -0.48
CA ASN A 90 19.32 -11.44 -1.64
C ASN A 90 20.13 -12.67 -2.05
N ALA A 91 20.38 -12.79 -3.34
CA ALA A 91 21.38 -13.67 -3.94
C ALA A 91 21.89 -13.04 -5.23
N GLY A 92 23.18 -12.91 -5.35
CA GLY A 92 23.74 -12.26 -6.53
C GLY A 92 25.19 -12.63 -6.79
N PHE A 93 25.67 -12.18 -7.92
CA PHE A 93 27.06 -12.31 -8.30
C PHE A 93 27.52 -11.16 -9.18
N VAL A 94 28.82 -10.89 -9.15
CA VAL A 94 29.51 -9.96 -10.04
C VAL A 94 30.64 -10.70 -10.74
N ILE A 95 30.71 -10.55 -12.04
CA ILE A 95 31.86 -10.98 -12.87
C ILE A 95 32.61 -9.72 -13.27
N SER A 96 33.85 -9.60 -12.79
CA SER A 96 34.73 -8.46 -13.05
C SER A 96 35.78 -8.84 -14.09
N SER A 97 35.75 -8.14 -15.22
CA SER A 97 36.69 -8.40 -16.32
C SER A 97 37.65 -7.23 -16.47
N LYS A 98 38.92 -7.47 -16.18
CA LYS A 98 39.99 -6.48 -16.35
C LYS A 98 40.34 -6.35 -17.83
N ILE A 99 40.27 -5.13 -18.37
CA ILE A 99 40.64 -4.84 -19.75
C ILE A 99 42.13 -4.51 -19.86
N GLY A 100 42.63 -3.65 -18.97
CA GLY A 100 44.07 -3.32 -18.93
C GLY A 100 44.41 -2.23 -17.92
N ASN A 101 45.71 -2.03 -17.68
CA ASN A 101 46.22 -0.96 -16.82
C ASN A 101 46.58 0.31 -17.58
N ALA A 102 46.84 0.19 -18.90
CA ALA A 102 47.27 1.29 -19.74
C ALA A 102 46.14 1.86 -20.64
N THR A 103 45.01 1.20 -20.67
CA THR A 103 43.81 1.63 -21.43
C THR A 103 42.91 2.52 -20.57
N ALA A 104 42.17 3.43 -21.20
CA ALA A 104 41.22 4.25 -20.48
C ALA A 104 40.14 3.39 -19.82
N LEU A 105 39.58 2.45 -20.56
CA LEU A 105 38.66 1.43 -20.01
C LEU A 105 39.48 0.40 -19.21
N ARG A 106 39.32 0.40 -17.90
CA ARG A 106 40.04 -0.47 -16.97
C ARG A 106 39.35 -1.81 -16.74
N TYR A 107 38.04 -1.74 -16.51
CA TYR A 107 37.19 -2.88 -16.21
C TYR A 107 35.86 -2.78 -16.92
N VAL A 108 35.33 -3.93 -17.30
CA VAL A 108 33.93 -4.14 -17.68
C VAL A 108 33.37 -5.20 -16.74
N ASN A 109 32.34 -4.83 -15.96
CA ASN A 109 31.73 -5.69 -14.96
C ASN A 109 30.31 -6.03 -15.32
N PHE A 110 29.90 -7.27 -15.03
CA PHE A 110 28.54 -7.75 -15.17
C PHE A 110 28.03 -8.16 -13.80
N GLY A 111 26.82 -7.73 -13.47
CA GLY A 111 26.18 -8.09 -12.22
C GLY A 111 24.80 -8.68 -12.44
N PHE A 112 24.44 -9.60 -11.57
CA PHE A 112 23.08 -10.09 -11.40
C PHE A 112 22.76 -10.11 -9.92
N ASN A 113 21.57 -9.66 -9.55
CA ASN A 113 21.09 -9.74 -8.18
C ASN A 113 19.61 -10.02 -8.15
N TYR A 114 19.23 -10.95 -7.29
CA TYR A 114 17.88 -11.09 -6.76
C TYR A 114 17.82 -10.43 -5.39
N HIS A 115 16.81 -9.60 -5.12
CA HIS A 115 16.54 -9.16 -3.76
C HIS A 115 15.03 -8.93 -3.53
N LYS A 116 14.65 -9.04 -2.27
CA LYS A 116 13.29 -8.72 -1.83
C LYS A 116 13.18 -7.20 -1.65
N ALA A 117 12.56 -6.53 -2.62
CA ALA A 117 12.43 -5.08 -2.65
C ALA A 117 11.42 -4.56 -1.63
N LYS A 118 10.41 -5.37 -1.28
CA LYS A 118 9.38 -5.02 -0.29
C LYS A 118 8.76 -6.25 0.33
N SER A 119 8.46 -6.15 1.62
CA SER A 119 7.57 -7.04 2.34
C SER A 119 6.27 -6.29 2.66
N PHE A 120 5.14 -6.85 2.25
CA PHE A 120 3.81 -6.32 2.57
C PHE A 120 3.29 -6.80 3.92
N TYR A 121 4.06 -7.58 4.64
CA TYR A 121 3.61 -8.17 5.90
C TYR A 121 3.19 -7.09 6.90
N LYS A 122 1.91 -7.10 7.25
CA LYS A 122 1.33 -6.19 8.24
C LYS A 122 0.04 -6.79 8.80
N ASN A 123 -0.12 -6.73 10.11
CA ASN A 123 -1.38 -6.99 10.79
C ASN A 123 -1.76 -5.72 11.55
N MET A 124 -3.02 -5.33 11.47
CA MET A 124 -3.51 -4.14 12.14
C MET A 124 -4.92 -4.40 12.67
N SER A 125 -5.22 -3.88 13.84
CA SER A 125 -6.56 -3.95 14.44
C SER A 125 -6.90 -2.63 15.11
N MET A 126 -8.17 -2.24 15.04
CA MET A 126 -8.71 -1.13 15.81
C MET A 126 -10.15 -1.43 16.20
N GLY A 127 -10.62 -0.80 17.26
CA GLY A 127 -12.01 -0.90 17.68
C GLY A 127 -12.40 0.20 18.65
N GLY A 128 -13.67 0.55 18.64
CA GLY A 128 -14.24 1.56 19.52
C GLY A 128 -15.51 2.18 18.98
N ASN A 129 -16.02 3.15 19.69
CA ASN A 129 -17.23 3.87 19.32
C ASN A 129 -16.98 4.81 18.13
N LEU A 130 -17.78 4.68 17.07
CA LEU A 130 -17.66 5.45 15.83
C LEU A 130 -18.33 6.84 15.91
N GLY A 131 -18.98 7.18 17.02
CA GLY A 131 -19.80 8.40 17.10
C GLY A 131 -21.03 8.31 16.20
N ASP A 132 -21.27 9.35 15.42
CA ASP A 132 -22.41 9.41 14.49
C ASP A 132 -22.11 8.81 13.13
N TYR A 133 -20.91 8.23 12.94
CA TYR A 133 -20.49 7.68 11.65
C TYR A 133 -20.81 6.19 11.55
N THR A 134 -21.25 5.80 10.34
CA THR A 134 -21.48 4.39 9.99
C THR A 134 -21.08 4.14 8.54
N GLN A 135 -20.47 2.98 8.27
CA GLN A 135 -20.15 2.59 6.90
C GLN A 135 -21.40 2.43 6.04
N THR A 136 -22.58 2.21 6.65
CA THR A 136 -23.84 2.09 5.90
C THR A 136 -24.21 3.39 5.18
N ASP A 137 -23.84 4.55 5.71
CA ASP A 137 -23.99 5.83 5.00
C ASP A 137 -23.10 5.90 3.76
N TYR A 138 -21.91 5.34 3.82
CA TYR A 138 -21.04 5.23 2.66
C TYR A 138 -21.62 4.30 1.59
N MET A 139 -22.17 3.15 2.00
CA MET A 139 -22.89 2.24 1.10
C MET A 139 -24.06 2.95 0.41
N ALA A 140 -24.85 3.69 1.17
CA ALA A 140 -25.98 4.46 0.65
C ALA A 140 -25.54 5.54 -0.35
N ALA A 141 -24.46 6.26 -0.05
CA ALA A 141 -23.93 7.30 -0.95
C ALA A 141 -23.44 6.69 -2.28
N GLN A 142 -22.78 5.54 -2.25
CA GLN A 142 -22.36 4.85 -3.47
C GLN A 142 -23.55 4.33 -4.28
N ALA A 143 -24.63 3.93 -3.62
CA ALA A 143 -25.85 3.45 -4.27
C ALA A 143 -26.68 4.56 -4.93
N GLY A 144 -26.37 5.83 -4.65
CA GLY A 144 -27.16 6.96 -5.12
C GLY A 144 -27.39 6.95 -6.64
N GLY A 145 -28.65 7.13 -7.05
CA GLY A 145 -29.07 7.11 -8.43
C GLY A 145 -29.48 5.74 -9.00
N ILE A 146 -29.17 4.63 -8.34
CA ILE A 146 -29.58 3.29 -8.78
C ILE A 146 -31.09 3.13 -8.48
N LYS A 147 -31.88 2.92 -9.51
CA LYS A 147 -33.36 2.79 -9.40
C LYS A 147 -33.84 1.37 -9.63
N ASP A 148 -33.02 0.54 -10.23
CA ASP A 148 -33.36 -0.84 -10.57
C ASP A 148 -32.27 -1.78 -10.07
N TRP A 149 -32.64 -2.68 -9.17
CA TRP A 149 -31.81 -3.71 -8.59
C TRP A 149 -32.14 -5.10 -9.16
N SER A 150 -32.87 -5.13 -10.28
CA SER A 150 -33.23 -6.40 -10.93
C SER A 150 -32.02 -7.06 -11.61
N GLY A 151 -32.06 -8.37 -11.73
CA GLY A 151 -31.01 -9.15 -12.36
C GLY A 151 -29.80 -9.39 -11.43
N ASN A 152 -28.65 -9.66 -12.01
CA ASN A 152 -27.40 -9.84 -11.26
C ASN A 152 -26.67 -8.51 -11.12
N ILE A 153 -26.94 -7.80 -10.04
CA ILE A 153 -26.34 -6.48 -9.76
C ILE A 153 -24.82 -6.52 -9.61
N TYR A 154 -24.23 -7.67 -9.32
CA TYR A 154 -22.77 -7.83 -9.20
C TYR A 154 -22.05 -7.91 -10.55
N THR A 155 -22.77 -8.08 -11.63
CA THR A 155 -22.25 -7.99 -13.01
C THR A 155 -22.60 -6.69 -13.71
N ASP A 156 -23.42 -5.84 -13.08
CA ASP A 156 -23.79 -4.55 -13.65
C ASP A 156 -22.60 -3.58 -13.56
N PRO A 157 -22.11 -3.03 -14.68
CA PRO A 157 -20.96 -2.14 -14.69
C PRO A 157 -21.22 -0.77 -14.06
N GLU A 158 -22.47 -0.44 -13.76
CA GLU A 158 -22.87 0.82 -13.12
C GLU A 158 -23.15 0.66 -11.62
N VAL A 159 -23.05 -0.55 -11.07
CA VAL A 159 -23.31 -0.85 -9.66
C VAL A 159 -22.02 -1.17 -8.92
N GLY A 160 -21.74 -0.41 -7.86
CA GLY A 160 -20.62 -0.72 -6.95
C GLY A 160 -20.94 -1.92 -6.05
N TRP A 161 -19.97 -2.75 -5.80
CA TRP A 161 -20.17 -3.97 -5.01
C TRP A 161 -20.51 -3.67 -3.55
N LEU A 162 -19.93 -2.61 -2.97
CA LEU A 162 -20.24 -2.24 -1.59
C LEU A 162 -21.70 -1.83 -1.44
N SER A 163 -22.25 -1.05 -2.38
CA SER A 163 -23.66 -0.68 -2.39
C SER A 163 -24.58 -1.89 -2.65
N ALA A 164 -24.17 -2.80 -3.55
CA ALA A 164 -24.91 -4.04 -3.81
C ALA A 164 -25.00 -4.93 -2.56
N LEU A 165 -23.88 -5.09 -1.86
CA LEU A 165 -23.83 -5.83 -0.59
C LEU A 165 -24.70 -5.16 0.47
N GLY A 166 -24.67 -3.83 0.57
CA GLY A 166 -25.49 -3.09 1.51
C GLY A 166 -26.99 -3.23 1.24
N TYR A 167 -27.37 -3.20 -0.03
CA TYR A 167 -28.77 -3.39 -0.45
C TYR A 167 -29.26 -4.82 -0.16
N ASP A 168 -28.52 -5.84 -0.60
CA ASP A 168 -28.91 -7.24 -0.42
C ASP A 168 -28.89 -7.70 1.04
N SER A 169 -28.21 -7.00 1.91
CA SER A 169 -28.12 -7.31 3.35
C SER A 169 -29.01 -6.43 4.23
N TYR A 170 -29.83 -5.58 3.62
CA TYR A 170 -30.73 -4.65 4.31
C TYR A 170 -30.02 -3.63 5.20
N LEU A 171 -28.82 -3.21 4.82
CA LEU A 171 -28.05 -2.17 5.52
C LEU A 171 -28.32 -0.77 4.97
N ILE A 172 -28.87 -0.66 3.78
CA ILE A 172 -29.32 0.58 3.16
C ILE A 172 -30.76 0.46 2.69
N THR A 173 -31.47 1.56 2.72
CA THR A 173 -32.88 1.60 2.32
C THR A 173 -33.22 2.95 1.68
N ASP A 174 -34.21 2.94 0.81
CA ASP A 174 -34.90 4.12 0.27
C ASP A 174 -36.28 4.36 0.92
N PHE A 175 -36.61 3.63 1.97
CA PHE A 175 -37.87 3.77 2.72
C PHE A 175 -37.72 4.64 3.95
N ILE A 176 -38.77 5.39 4.29
CA ILE A 176 -38.94 6.00 5.61
C ILE A 176 -40.33 5.69 6.15
N ALA A 177 -40.46 5.61 7.47
CA ALA A 177 -41.73 5.57 8.18
C ALA A 177 -42.11 6.97 8.64
N HIS A 178 -43.38 7.37 8.47
CA HIS A 178 -43.91 8.66 8.87
C HIS A 178 -45.16 8.50 9.73
N ASN A 179 -45.09 8.99 10.95
CA ASN A 179 -46.16 8.85 11.95
C ASN A 179 -47.33 9.81 11.78
N GLY A 180 -47.39 10.54 10.67
CA GLY A 180 -48.43 11.51 10.38
C GLY A 180 -48.28 12.86 11.08
N GLN A 181 -47.19 13.11 11.79
CA GLN A 181 -46.87 14.39 12.41
C GLN A 181 -45.87 15.18 11.57
N GLY A 182 -46.27 16.36 11.13
CA GLY A 182 -45.48 17.21 10.26
C GLY A 182 -45.61 16.81 8.79
N ASP A 183 -44.80 17.46 7.93
CA ASP A 183 -44.80 17.19 6.49
C ASP A 183 -43.85 16.03 6.16
N VAL A 184 -44.25 15.20 5.19
CA VAL A 184 -43.35 14.20 4.61
C VAL A 184 -42.20 14.94 3.91
N PRO A 185 -40.93 14.52 4.10
CA PRO A 185 -39.82 15.17 3.45
C PRO A 185 -39.99 15.23 1.92
N SER A 186 -39.46 16.29 1.32
CA SER A 186 -39.54 16.47 -0.13
C SER A 186 -38.86 15.32 -0.87
N GLY A 187 -39.50 14.84 -1.96
CA GLY A 187 -38.98 13.75 -2.77
C GLY A 187 -39.53 12.36 -2.41
N TYR A 188 -40.11 12.22 -1.21
CA TYR A 188 -40.69 10.95 -0.78
C TYR A 188 -42.12 10.82 -1.32
N VAL A 189 -42.43 9.65 -1.84
CA VAL A 189 -43.79 9.30 -2.33
C VAL A 189 -44.34 8.12 -1.52
N PRO A 190 -45.68 8.01 -1.36
CA PRO A 190 -46.26 6.88 -0.63
C PRO A 190 -45.83 5.53 -1.22
N TYR A 191 -45.38 4.62 -0.36
CA TYR A 191 -45.10 3.25 -0.78
C TYR A 191 -46.41 2.45 -0.81
N MET A 192 -46.81 2.01 -2.01
CA MET A 192 -48.09 1.37 -2.25
C MET A 192 -47.92 -0.09 -2.63
N GLU A 193 -48.67 -0.98 -1.99
CA GLU A 193 -48.87 -2.37 -2.41
C GLU A 193 -50.35 -2.67 -2.62
N ASN A 194 -50.65 -3.27 -3.74
CA ASN A 194 -52.05 -3.61 -4.12
C ASN A 194 -53.06 -2.46 -3.94
N GLY A 195 -52.62 -1.21 -4.17
CA GLY A 195 -53.46 -0.02 -4.06
C GLY A 195 -53.63 0.49 -2.62
N THR A 196 -52.92 -0.07 -1.65
CA THR A 196 -52.94 0.36 -0.24
C THR A 196 -51.55 0.82 0.18
N GLN A 197 -51.50 1.95 0.90
CA GLN A 197 -50.22 2.40 1.46
C GLN A 197 -49.78 1.49 2.59
N VAL A 198 -48.53 1.02 2.48
CA VAL A 198 -47.92 0.12 3.43
C VAL A 198 -47.64 0.83 4.76
N LYS A 199 -47.71 0.10 5.87
CA LYS A 199 -47.39 0.58 7.22
C LYS A 199 -46.33 -0.25 7.85
N ASN A 200 -45.53 0.38 8.73
CA ASN A 200 -44.57 -0.33 9.58
C ASN A 200 -45.29 -1.01 10.78
N LEU A 201 -44.50 -1.65 11.64
CA LEU A 201 -44.98 -2.32 12.86
C LEU A 201 -45.69 -1.41 13.85
N ASP A 202 -45.31 -0.14 13.89
CA ASP A 202 -45.88 0.88 14.78
C ASP A 202 -47.15 1.52 14.18
N GLY A 203 -47.53 1.12 12.94
CA GLY A 203 -48.67 1.66 12.22
C GLY A 203 -48.36 2.94 11.44
N ASP A 204 -47.11 3.36 11.35
CA ASP A 204 -46.68 4.53 10.60
C ASP A 204 -46.73 4.25 9.07
N LEU A 205 -47.08 5.25 8.29
CA LEU A 205 -47.15 5.14 6.84
C LEU A 205 -45.72 5.10 6.25
N MET A 206 -45.52 4.18 5.31
CA MET A 206 -44.24 4.03 4.60
C MET A 206 -44.20 4.88 3.33
N TYR A 207 -43.05 5.50 3.12
CA TYR A 207 -42.73 6.32 1.94
C TYR A 207 -41.39 5.87 1.34
N ILE A 208 -41.20 6.11 0.06
CA ILE A 208 -40.01 5.70 -0.70
C ILE A 208 -39.50 6.86 -1.54
N THR A 209 -38.18 6.95 -1.68
CA THR A 209 -37.49 7.82 -2.64
C THR A 209 -36.66 6.97 -3.60
N PRO A 210 -37.21 6.60 -4.76
CA PRO A 210 -36.49 5.77 -5.72
C PRO A 210 -35.16 6.40 -6.15
N GLY A 211 -34.04 5.71 -5.91
CA GLY A 211 -32.70 6.15 -6.26
C GLY A 211 -31.99 7.04 -5.24
N GLU A 212 -32.61 7.27 -4.08
CA GLU A 212 -31.99 7.95 -2.95
C GLU A 212 -32.02 7.03 -1.72
N TYR A 213 -30.86 6.71 -1.20
CA TYR A 213 -30.69 5.73 -0.13
C TYR A 213 -30.13 6.37 1.13
N GLY A 214 -30.54 5.86 2.27
CA GLY A 214 -29.96 6.14 3.58
C GLY A 214 -29.39 4.89 4.22
N GLY A 215 -28.35 5.05 5.02
CA GLY A 215 -27.87 3.99 5.91
C GLY A 215 -28.91 3.72 7.00
N MET A 216 -29.07 2.45 7.35
CA MET A 216 -30.09 2.03 8.33
C MET A 216 -29.80 2.49 9.77
N PHE A 217 -28.54 2.86 10.05
CA PHE A 217 -28.07 3.04 11.41
C PHE A 217 -27.30 4.34 11.61
N LEU A 218 -27.34 4.83 12.85
CA LEU A 218 -26.56 5.94 13.34
C LEU A 218 -25.53 5.39 14.31
N GLY A 219 -24.26 5.35 13.89
CA GLY A 219 -23.16 5.04 14.77
C GLY A 219 -23.27 3.72 15.55
N GLY A 220 -22.19 3.32 16.15
CA GLY A 220 -22.09 2.10 16.92
C GLY A 220 -20.66 1.83 17.32
N ASN A 221 -20.39 0.62 17.80
CA ASN A 221 -19.04 0.14 17.98
C ASN A 221 -18.53 -0.48 16.68
N GLY A 222 -17.42 0.05 16.16
CA GLY A 222 -16.73 -0.50 15.03
C GLY A 222 -15.54 -1.33 15.44
N ASN A 223 -15.26 -2.39 14.70
CA ASN A 223 -14.05 -3.19 14.81
C ASN A 223 -13.48 -3.45 13.43
N PHE A 224 -12.17 -3.31 13.33
CA PHE A 224 -11.42 -3.54 12.11
C PHE A 224 -10.23 -4.43 12.38
N ARG A 225 -9.98 -5.35 11.47
CA ARG A 225 -8.76 -6.17 11.42
C ARG A 225 -8.32 -6.33 9.98
N SER A 226 -7.03 -6.16 9.75
CA SER A 226 -6.42 -6.44 8.45
C SER A 226 -5.21 -7.34 8.56
N GLU A 227 -5.00 -8.11 7.50
CA GLU A 227 -3.82 -8.95 7.30
C GLU A 227 -3.32 -8.70 5.88
N GLU A 228 -2.09 -8.20 5.78
CA GLU A 228 -1.41 -7.97 4.51
C GLU A 228 -0.22 -8.92 4.40
N ARG A 229 -0.07 -9.54 3.22
CA ARG A 229 0.93 -10.59 2.96
C ARG A 229 1.51 -10.42 1.56
N GLY A 230 2.70 -11.01 1.39
CA GLY A 230 3.39 -11.02 0.12
C GLY A 230 4.53 -10.02 0.07
N GLY A 231 5.00 -9.74 -1.13
CA GLY A 231 6.14 -8.86 -1.33
C GLY A 231 6.36 -8.52 -2.80
N ILE A 232 7.38 -7.72 -3.02
CA ILE A 232 7.93 -7.41 -4.33
C ILE A 232 9.31 -8.04 -4.42
N GLU A 233 9.51 -8.89 -5.41
CA GLU A 233 10.79 -9.50 -5.74
C GLU A 233 11.39 -8.80 -6.96
N GLN A 234 12.67 -8.49 -6.89
CA GLN A 234 13.38 -7.74 -7.90
C GLN A 234 14.58 -8.53 -8.41
N TYR A 235 14.71 -8.58 -9.75
CA TYR A 235 15.80 -9.23 -10.47
C TYR A 235 16.50 -8.18 -11.31
N ASP A 236 17.77 -7.91 -11.03
CA ASP A 236 18.55 -6.87 -11.69
C ASP A 236 19.69 -7.47 -12.51
N PHE A 237 19.82 -6.99 -13.73
CA PHE A 237 20.94 -7.29 -14.63
C PHE A 237 21.70 -6.00 -14.92
N ASN A 238 23.02 -6.04 -14.77
CA ASN A 238 23.86 -4.85 -14.86
C ASN A 238 25.05 -5.08 -15.80
N ILE A 239 25.38 -4.03 -16.53
CA ILE A 239 26.69 -3.84 -17.15
C ILE A 239 27.26 -2.50 -16.69
N SER A 240 28.53 -2.50 -16.29
CA SER A 240 29.19 -1.30 -15.77
C SER A 240 30.63 -1.22 -16.22
N PHE A 241 31.17 0.00 -16.19
CA PHE A 241 32.46 0.35 -16.75
C PHE A 241 33.25 1.16 -15.74
N ASN A 242 34.56 0.87 -15.65
CA ASN A 242 35.52 1.66 -14.92
C ASN A 242 36.45 2.33 -15.93
N ILE A 243 36.42 3.66 -15.98
CA ILE A 243 37.22 4.49 -16.88
C ILE A 243 38.28 5.22 -16.04
N ASN A 244 39.54 4.85 -16.20
CA ASN A 244 40.71 5.45 -15.55
C ASN A 244 40.63 5.47 -14.01
N ASP A 245 39.86 4.59 -13.38
CA ASP A 245 39.59 4.59 -11.93
C ASP A 245 39.06 5.94 -11.42
N ARG A 246 38.44 6.74 -12.29
CA ARG A 246 37.90 8.08 -12.00
C ARG A 246 36.44 8.27 -12.40
N VAL A 247 36.00 7.62 -13.48
CA VAL A 247 34.62 7.66 -13.95
C VAL A 247 34.09 6.25 -14.03
N TYR A 248 32.96 6.01 -13.38
CA TYR A 248 32.27 4.74 -13.39
C TYR A 248 30.89 4.96 -13.97
N LEU A 249 30.51 4.14 -14.92
CA LEU A 249 29.21 4.20 -15.57
C LEU A 249 28.53 2.85 -15.45
N GLY A 250 27.22 2.85 -15.31
CA GLY A 250 26.47 1.60 -15.22
C GLY A 250 25.03 1.73 -15.72
N VAL A 251 24.54 0.62 -16.21
CA VAL A 251 23.14 0.45 -16.62
C VAL A 251 22.61 -0.82 -15.98
N THR A 252 21.43 -0.72 -15.37
CA THR A 252 20.70 -1.84 -14.81
C THR A 252 19.34 -1.96 -15.48
N VAL A 253 18.98 -3.19 -15.88
CA VAL A 253 17.61 -3.54 -16.27
C VAL A 253 17.01 -4.34 -15.13
N GLY A 254 15.92 -3.84 -14.56
CA GLY A 254 15.21 -4.47 -13.46
C GLY A 254 13.94 -5.16 -13.93
N ALA A 255 13.69 -6.35 -13.40
CA ALA A 255 12.44 -7.08 -13.54
C ALA A 255 11.83 -7.30 -12.16
N TYR A 256 10.52 -7.13 -12.06
CA TYR A 256 9.79 -7.16 -10.78
C TYR A 256 8.67 -8.17 -10.84
N ALA A 257 8.46 -8.87 -9.73
CA ALA A 257 7.29 -9.71 -9.49
C ALA A 257 6.59 -9.22 -8.23
N ILE A 258 5.30 -8.95 -8.33
CA ILE A 258 4.46 -8.54 -7.21
C ILE A 258 3.50 -9.64 -6.85
N ASP A 259 3.42 -9.95 -5.57
CA ASP A 259 2.36 -10.74 -4.96
C ASP A 259 1.91 -10.00 -3.70
N TYR A 260 0.71 -9.42 -3.75
CA TYR A 260 0.11 -8.69 -2.66
C TYR A 260 -1.26 -9.27 -2.33
N ASN A 261 -1.46 -9.62 -1.06
CA ASN A 261 -2.72 -10.15 -0.57
C ASN A 261 -3.15 -9.36 0.65
N LYS A 262 -4.39 -8.87 0.63
CA LYS A 262 -4.99 -8.15 1.75
C LYS A 262 -6.31 -8.79 2.12
N TYR A 263 -6.44 -9.15 3.39
CA TYR A 263 -7.70 -9.55 4.00
C TYR A 263 -8.13 -8.48 5.00
N THR A 264 -9.39 -8.09 4.98
CA THR A 264 -9.98 -7.20 5.97
C THR A 264 -11.24 -7.80 6.55
N PHE A 265 -11.42 -7.59 7.85
CA PHE A 265 -12.65 -7.84 8.57
C PHE A 265 -13.09 -6.52 9.20
N TYR A 266 -14.28 -6.08 8.87
CA TYR A 266 -14.88 -4.87 9.44
C TYR A 266 -16.26 -5.20 9.99
N SER A 267 -16.58 -4.70 11.20
CA SER A 267 -17.89 -4.93 11.81
C SER A 267 -18.40 -3.68 12.52
N GLU A 268 -19.72 -3.55 12.55
CA GLU A 268 -20.43 -2.56 13.36
C GLU A 268 -21.46 -3.27 14.22
N ASP A 269 -21.49 -2.92 15.52
CA ASP A 269 -22.52 -3.35 16.47
C ASP A 269 -23.27 -2.10 16.93
N TYR A 270 -24.57 -2.08 16.70
CA TYR A 270 -25.39 -0.89 16.94
C TYR A 270 -25.88 -0.81 18.37
N LEU A 271 -25.88 0.42 18.90
CA LEU A 271 -26.12 0.70 20.31
C LEU A 271 -27.39 1.54 20.48
N ASP A 272 -28.07 1.34 21.60
CA ASP A 272 -29.12 2.25 22.05
C ASP A 272 -28.53 3.54 22.66
N ASN A 273 -29.38 4.48 23.05
CA ASN A 273 -28.96 5.74 23.66
C ASN A 273 -28.23 5.57 25.00
N ALA A 274 -28.34 4.42 25.63
CA ALA A 274 -27.66 4.08 26.87
C ALA A 274 -26.30 3.38 26.63
N GLY A 275 -25.96 3.10 25.36
CA GLY A 275 -24.73 2.43 24.98
C GLY A 275 -24.78 0.91 25.01
N ASN A 276 -25.97 0.31 25.10
CA ASN A 276 -26.13 -1.15 25.07
C ASN A 276 -26.36 -1.64 23.65
N SER A 277 -25.85 -2.83 23.31
CA SER A 277 -26.12 -3.46 22.02
C SER A 277 -27.61 -3.75 21.86
N ILE A 278 -28.15 -3.37 20.68
CA ILE A 278 -29.54 -3.67 20.31
C ILE A 278 -29.66 -5.00 19.58
N GLY A 279 -28.56 -5.76 19.44
CA GLY A 279 -28.55 -7.04 18.74
C GLY A 279 -28.56 -6.92 17.21
N GLN A 280 -28.45 -5.73 16.68
CA GLN A 280 -28.30 -5.49 15.25
C GLN A 280 -26.86 -5.15 14.92
N ASN A 281 -26.29 -5.87 13.99
CA ASN A 281 -24.87 -5.77 13.63
C ASN A 281 -24.64 -6.31 12.21
N TYR A 282 -23.46 -6.04 11.67
CA TYR A 282 -22.98 -6.72 10.48
C TYR A 282 -21.47 -6.84 10.52
N ASN A 283 -20.95 -7.75 9.69
CA ASN A 283 -19.53 -7.80 9.36
C ASN A 283 -19.33 -7.92 7.86
N LEU A 284 -18.27 -7.29 7.39
CA LEU A 284 -17.83 -7.32 6.01
C LEU A 284 -16.40 -7.86 5.96
N GLN A 285 -16.23 -8.95 5.22
CA GLN A 285 -14.92 -9.51 4.90
C GLN A 285 -14.59 -9.22 3.44
N SER A 286 -13.38 -8.72 3.19
CA SER A 286 -12.90 -8.41 1.85
C SER A 286 -11.55 -9.06 1.62
N TRP A 287 -11.40 -9.70 0.45
CA TRP A 287 -10.15 -10.31 -0.02
C TRP A 287 -9.72 -9.61 -1.30
N ASN A 288 -8.55 -8.99 -1.26
CA ASN A 288 -7.96 -8.29 -2.40
C ASN A 288 -6.59 -8.87 -2.70
N LYS A 289 -6.31 -9.10 -3.98
CA LYS A 289 -5.02 -9.60 -4.44
C LYS A 289 -4.57 -8.74 -5.62
N ILE A 290 -3.31 -8.31 -5.57
CA ILE A 290 -2.66 -7.65 -6.70
C ILE A 290 -1.42 -8.45 -7.03
N HIS A 291 -1.33 -8.95 -8.24
CA HIS A 291 -0.17 -9.68 -8.70
C HIS A 291 0.15 -9.38 -10.16
N GLY A 292 1.39 -9.57 -10.51
CA GLY A 292 1.89 -9.34 -11.85
C GLY A 292 3.37 -9.04 -11.88
N SER A 293 3.81 -8.43 -12.93
CA SER A 293 5.22 -8.17 -13.21
C SER A 293 5.45 -6.74 -13.71
N GLY A 294 6.69 -6.30 -13.62
CA GLY A 294 7.09 -5.00 -14.11
C GLY A 294 8.55 -4.97 -14.55
N PHE A 295 8.94 -3.89 -15.17
CA PHE A 295 10.33 -3.67 -15.56
C PHE A 295 10.68 -2.19 -15.48
N ASP A 296 11.95 -1.90 -15.32
CA ASP A 296 12.52 -0.56 -15.42
C ASP A 296 13.98 -0.60 -15.91
N VAL A 297 14.52 0.57 -16.19
CA VAL A 297 15.92 0.76 -16.55
C VAL A 297 16.50 1.86 -15.66
N LYS A 298 17.71 1.63 -15.15
CA LYS A 298 18.44 2.55 -14.30
C LYS A 298 19.77 2.91 -14.94
N PHE A 299 20.14 4.18 -14.85
CA PHE A 299 21.43 4.69 -15.31
C PHE A 299 22.17 5.32 -14.13
N GLY A 300 23.46 5.10 -14.05
CA GLY A 300 24.25 5.66 -12.99
C GLY A 300 25.64 6.06 -13.43
N ALA A 301 26.19 7.03 -12.69
CA ALA A 301 27.56 7.50 -12.83
C ALA A 301 28.15 7.76 -11.44
N ILE A 302 29.44 7.45 -11.29
CA ILE A 302 30.25 7.85 -10.13
C ILE A 302 31.51 8.52 -10.68
N VAL A 303 31.84 9.68 -10.16
CA VAL A 303 32.98 10.49 -10.62
C VAL A 303 33.85 10.87 -9.43
N ARG A 304 35.16 10.74 -9.58
CA ARG A 304 36.15 11.38 -8.71
C ARG A 304 36.62 12.66 -9.38
N PRO A 305 36.06 13.84 -9.01
CA PRO A 305 36.33 15.08 -9.74
C PRO A 305 37.74 15.62 -9.53
N PHE A 306 38.39 15.27 -8.40
CA PHE A 306 39.70 15.76 -8.02
C PHE A 306 40.70 14.63 -7.93
N GLU A 307 41.86 14.77 -8.59
CA GLU A 307 42.86 13.71 -8.70
C GLU A 307 43.43 13.26 -7.35
N TYR A 308 43.65 14.21 -6.43
CA TYR A 308 44.24 13.96 -5.13
C TYR A 308 43.25 13.84 -3.98
N SER A 309 41.94 13.95 -4.27
CA SER A 309 40.86 13.81 -3.28
C SER A 309 40.18 12.44 -3.41
N PRO A 310 39.86 11.79 -2.29
CA PRO A 310 39.05 10.57 -2.31
C PRO A 310 37.55 10.83 -2.54
N LEU A 311 37.13 12.09 -2.67
CA LEU A 311 35.74 12.46 -2.88
C LEU A 311 35.17 11.81 -4.14
N ARG A 312 34.02 11.18 -4.01
CA ARG A 312 33.20 10.65 -5.11
C ARG A 312 31.84 11.34 -5.13
N ILE A 313 31.37 11.64 -6.33
CA ILE A 313 30.03 12.13 -6.57
C ILE A 313 29.30 11.09 -7.39
N GLY A 314 28.14 10.65 -6.91
CA GLY A 314 27.28 9.71 -7.62
C GLY A 314 26.02 10.41 -8.13
N LEU A 315 25.61 10.03 -9.34
CA LEU A 315 24.36 10.46 -9.95
C LEU A 315 23.65 9.23 -10.50
N ALA A 316 22.36 9.12 -10.26
CA ALA A 316 21.54 8.05 -10.82
C ALA A 316 20.18 8.56 -11.22
N ILE A 317 19.62 7.97 -12.28
CA ILE A 317 18.26 8.19 -12.73
C ILE A 317 17.63 6.84 -13.02
N HIS A 318 16.43 6.63 -12.47
CA HIS A 318 15.62 5.44 -12.75
C HIS A 318 14.39 5.84 -13.54
N THR A 319 14.12 5.12 -14.62
CA THR A 319 12.84 5.25 -15.31
C THR A 319 11.71 4.85 -14.36
N PRO A 320 10.45 5.23 -14.64
CA PRO A 320 9.32 4.59 -13.99
C PRO A 320 9.42 3.08 -14.10
N THR A 321 8.92 2.37 -13.09
CA THR A 321 8.66 0.93 -13.22
C THR A 321 7.30 0.77 -13.90
N TYR A 322 7.28 0.03 -14.98
CA TYR A 322 6.08 -0.23 -15.77
C TYR A 322 5.54 -1.60 -15.36
N TYR A 323 4.47 -1.59 -14.58
CA TYR A 323 3.81 -2.80 -14.10
C TYR A 323 2.61 -3.16 -14.95
N ASN A 324 2.44 -4.47 -15.18
CA ASN A 324 1.21 -5.08 -15.69
C ASN A 324 0.62 -5.94 -14.57
N LEU A 325 -0.53 -5.54 -14.06
CA LEU A 325 -1.08 -6.07 -12.81
C LEU A 325 -2.52 -6.55 -12.98
N ASP A 326 -2.84 -7.61 -12.25
CA ASP A 326 -4.20 -8.08 -12.04
C ASP A 326 -4.63 -7.73 -10.62
N TYR A 327 -5.79 -7.08 -10.52
CA TYR A 327 -6.51 -6.89 -9.27
C TYR A 327 -7.62 -7.92 -9.18
N LYS A 328 -7.60 -8.75 -8.13
CA LYS A 328 -8.63 -9.77 -7.87
C LYS A 328 -9.29 -9.50 -6.54
N THR A 329 -10.62 -9.61 -6.51
CA THR A 329 -11.37 -9.32 -5.29
C THR A 329 -12.60 -10.21 -5.15
N ASN A 330 -12.95 -10.48 -3.91
CA ASN A 330 -14.24 -11.00 -3.48
C ASN A 330 -14.57 -10.49 -2.08
N ALA A 331 -15.84 -10.58 -1.70
CA ALA A 331 -16.30 -10.09 -0.42
C ALA A 331 -17.45 -10.94 0.11
N ARG A 332 -17.57 -10.99 1.44
CA ARG A 332 -18.66 -11.65 2.16
C ARG A 332 -19.19 -10.71 3.22
N LEU A 333 -20.49 -10.48 3.21
CA LEU A 333 -21.19 -9.68 4.20
C LEU A 333 -22.20 -10.56 4.94
N GLU A 334 -22.16 -10.52 6.27
CA GLU A 334 -23.14 -11.14 7.15
C GLU A 334 -23.80 -10.05 7.99
N SER A 335 -25.13 -10.01 8.01
CA SER A 335 -25.87 -9.03 8.78
C SER A 335 -26.95 -9.67 9.65
N ASN A 336 -27.19 -9.06 10.81
CA ASN A 336 -28.29 -9.33 11.71
C ASN A 336 -29.05 -8.02 11.88
N VAL A 337 -30.08 -7.82 11.07
CA VAL A 337 -30.81 -6.54 11.03
C VAL A 337 -32.31 -6.79 10.78
N LEU A 338 -33.12 -5.81 11.15
CA LEU A 338 -34.52 -5.81 10.77
C LEU A 338 -34.63 -5.56 9.27
N ASN A 339 -35.38 -6.39 8.58
CA ASN A 339 -35.70 -6.21 7.19
C ASN A 339 -36.93 -5.31 7.06
N ASP A 340 -36.77 -4.13 6.47
CA ASP A 340 -37.87 -3.19 6.29
C ASP A 340 -38.99 -3.77 5.44
N LEU A 341 -38.69 -4.65 4.49
CA LEU A 341 -39.70 -5.35 3.69
C LEU A 341 -40.47 -6.39 4.50
N ASP A 342 -39.85 -7.01 5.51
CA ASP A 342 -40.56 -7.88 6.45
C ASP A 342 -41.47 -7.11 7.39
N ILE A 343 -41.19 -5.82 7.61
CA ILE A 343 -42.07 -4.90 8.33
C ILE A 343 -43.35 -4.63 7.51
N ALA A 344 -43.30 -4.78 6.20
CA ALA A 344 -44.35 -4.45 5.24
C ALA A 344 -44.99 -5.71 4.62
N ASN A 345 -45.03 -6.83 5.28
CA ASN A 345 -45.61 -8.05 4.75
C ASN A 345 -47.14 -7.93 4.56
N GLU A 346 -47.78 -8.94 3.91
CA GLU A 346 -49.16 -8.97 3.52
C GLU A 346 -50.19 -8.66 4.64
N SER A 347 -49.79 -8.82 5.89
CA SER A 347 -50.64 -8.47 7.04
C SER A 347 -50.50 -7.02 7.50
N GLY A 348 -49.59 -6.24 6.90
CA GLY A 348 -49.27 -4.89 7.33
C GLY A 348 -48.51 -4.82 8.66
N ILE A 349 -48.08 -5.96 9.15
CA ILE A 349 -47.31 -6.12 10.40
C ILE A 349 -46.08 -6.97 10.08
N GLY A 350 -44.92 -6.40 10.13
CA GLY A 350 -43.65 -7.14 10.01
C GLY A 350 -43.46 -8.07 11.21
N SER A 351 -42.59 -9.04 11.05
CA SER A 351 -42.33 -10.03 12.11
C SER A 351 -41.66 -9.42 13.35
N GLY A 352 -41.03 -8.25 13.24
CA GLY A 352 -40.23 -7.66 14.30
C GLY A 352 -39.00 -8.51 14.66
N VAL A 353 -38.72 -9.54 13.88
CA VAL A 353 -37.62 -10.46 14.11
C VAL A 353 -36.38 -9.96 13.35
N ILE A 354 -35.26 -9.93 14.01
CA ILE A 354 -33.98 -9.69 13.38
C ILE A 354 -33.65 -10.89 12.48
N GLY A 355 -33.54 -10.63 11.17
CA GLY A 355 -33.14 -11.63 10.19
C GLY A 355 -31.64 -11.74 10.11
N GLN A 356 -31.16 -12.92 9.72
CA GLN A 356 -29.76 -13.17 9.41
C GLN A 356 -29.61 -13.30 7.90
N TYR A 357 -28.72 -12.48 7.33
CA TYR A 357 -28.49 -12.43 5.89
C TYR A 357 -27.00 -12.63 5.62
N THR A 358 -26.69 -13.42 4.61
CA THR A 358 -25.33 -13.67 4.16
C THR A 358 -25.29 -13.45 2.65
N VAL A 359 -24.39 -12.60 2.21
CA VAL A 359 -24.12 -12.32 0.80
C VAL A 359 -22.65 -12.56 0.53
N ASP A 360 -22.34 -13.44 -0.41
CA ASP A 360 -20.96 -13.83 -0.77
C ASP A 360 -20.76 -13.68 -2.27
N THR A 361 -19.93 -12.73 -2.66
CA THR A 361 -19.67 -12.44 -4.08
C THR A 361 -18.91 -13.57 -4.76
N TYR A 362 -18.09 -14.33 -4.03
CA TYR A 362 -17.38 -15.48 -4.58
C TYR A 362 -18.36 -16.57 -5.05
N ASP A 363 -19.38 -16.84 -4.27
CA ASP A 363 -20.43 -17.80 -4.64
C ASP A 363 -21.30 -17.25 -5.79
N ILE A 364 -21.67 -15.97 -5.75
CA ILE A 364 -22.50 -15.33 -6.77
C ILE A 364 -21.78 -15.31 -8.13
N MET A 365 -20.49 -14.98 -8.14
CA MET A 365 -19.68 -14.83 -9.36
C MET A 365 -18.96 -16.12 -9.75
N ASN A 366 -19.06 -17.16 -8.94
CA ASN A 366 -18.33 -18.41 -9.10
C ASN A 366 -16.81 -18.21 -9.20
N GLY A 367 -16.27 -17.34 -8.35
CA GLY A 367 -14.86 -17.00 -8.28
C GLY A 367 -14.59 -15.54 -7.95
N ASP A 368 -13.33 -15.16 -8.06
CA ASP A 368 -12.90 -13.76 -7.92
C ASP A 368 -13.29 -12.94 -9.15
N MET A 369 -13.60 -11.66 -8.92
CA MET A 369 -13.65 -10.68 -10.01
C MET A 369 -12.25 -10.16 -10.27
N VAL A 370 -11.91 -10.00 -11.54
CA VAL A 370 -10.58 -9.59 -12.00
C VAL A 370 -10.67 -8.28 -12.76
N ARG A 371 -9.75 -7.35 -12.42
CA ARG A 371 -9.51 -6.12 -13.17
C ARG A 371 -8.03 -6.03 -13.50
N GLN A 372 -7.73 -5.91 -14.78
CA GLN A 372 -6.36 -5.70 -15.25
C GLN A 372 -6.05 -4.22 -15.39
N PHE A 373 -4.86 -3.81 -15.00
CA PHE A 373 -4.38 -2.43 -15.15
C PHE A 373 -2.86 -2.39 -15.26
N HIS A 374 -2.37 -1.32 -15.90
CA HIS A 374 -0.96 -0.98 -15.91
C HIS A 374 -0.72 0.16 -14.92
N LEU A 375 0.35 0.07 -14.16
CA LEU A 375 0.80 1.11 -13.25
C LEU A 375 2.17 1.60 -13.68
N GLN A 376 2.29 2.91 -13.82
CA GLN A 376 3.56 3.60 -14.04
C GLN A 376 3.96 4.31 -12.76
N THR A 377 5.08 3.91 -12.16
CA THR A 377 5.62 4.52 -10.94
C THR A 377 6.38 5.82 -11.25
N PRO A 378 6.80 6.62 -10.25
CA PRO A 378 7.55 7.83 -10.50
C PRO A 378 8.93 7.57 -11.09
N TRP A 379 9.48 8.56 -11.78
CA TRP A 379 10.92 8.68 -12.02
C TRP A 379 11.65 8.82 -10.68
N THR A 380 12.86 8.28 -10.60
CA THR A 380 13.74 8.43 -9.44
C THR A 380 14.98 9.22 -9.83
N TYR A 381 15.31 10.25 -9.04
CA TYR A 381 16.51 11.05 -9.18
C TYR A 381 17.33 10.92 -7.90
N ASN A 382 18.62 10.61 -8.05
CA ASN A 382 19.51 10.31 -6.93
C ASN A 382 20.84 11.04 -7.11
N VAL A 383 21.28 11.73 -6.06
CA VAL A 383 22.58 12.36 -5.94
C VAL A 383 23.24 11.86 -4.68
N SER A 384 24.49 11.45 -4.76
CA SER A 384 25.24 10.89 -3.64
C SER A 384 26.65 11.43 -3.54
N LEU A 385 27.19 11.41 -2.33
CA LEU A 385 28.56 11.76 -2.00
C LEU A 385 29.21 10.61 -1.24
N GLY A 386 30.44 10.30 -1.57
CA GLY A 386 31.26 9.33 -0.87
C GLY A 386 32.63 9.91 -0.56
N TYR A 387 33.11 9.67 0.64
CA TYR A 387 34.42 10.14 1.09
C TYR A 387 35.10 9.07 1.92
N THR A 388 36.35 8.79 1.60
CA THR A 388 37.16 7.86 2.36
C THR A 388 38.29 8.59 3.07
N VAL A 389 38.53 8.23 4.33
CA VAL A 389 39.68 8.73 5.13
C VAL A 389 40.66 7.60 5.30
N GLY A 390 41.75 7.65 4.55
CA GLY A 390 42.70 6.55 4.51
C GLY A 390 42.07 5.25 4.02
N SER A 391 42.46 4.14 4.62
CA SER A 391 41.91 2.80 4.35
C SER A 391 40.89 2.33 5.41
N SER A 392 40.64 3.14 6.44
CA SER A 392 39.88 2.71 7.63
C SER A 392 38.46 3.27 7.69
N LEU A 393 38.21 4.47 7.17
CA LEU A 393 36.88 5.13 7.28
C LEU A 393 36.31 5.41 5.90
N ALA A 394 35.04 5.06 5.70
CA ALA A 394 34.25 5.43 4.54
C ALA A 394 32.95 6.10 4.99
N LEU A 395 32.63 7.22 4.37
CA LEU A 395 31.42 7.99 4.65
C LEU A 395 30.57 8.10 3.37
N GLY A 396 29.26 7.96 3.51
CA GLY A 396 28.30 8.13 2.41
C GLY A 396 27.15 9.01 2.82
N ALA A 397 26.70 9.85 1.90
CA ALA A 397 25.51 10.65 2.01
C ALA A 397 24.75 10.63 0.68
N GLU A 398 23.44 10.59 0.72
CA GLU A 398 22.60 10.39 -0.46
C GLU A 398 21.29 11.14 -0.32
N TYR A 399 20.84 11.71 -1.42
CA TYR A 399 19.52 12.31 -1.57
C TYR A 399 18.81 11.71 -2.77
N GLU A 400 17.57 11.28 -2.58
CA GLU A 400 16.72 10.72 -3.62
C GLU A 400 15.38 11.44 -3.64
N TYR A 401 14.88 11.69 -4.84
CA TYR A 401 13.59 12.32 -5.04
C TYR A 401 12.72 11.53 -6.01
N GLN A 402 11.45 11.34 -5.62
CA GLN A 402 10.41 10.72 -6.43
C GLN A 402 9.12 11.51 -6.27
N ASP A 403 8.50 11.92 -7.36
CA ASP A 403 7.19 12.59 -7.30
C ASP A 403 6.07 11.56 -7.45
N TYR A 404 5.50 11.14 -6.33
CA TYR A 404 4.43 10.14 -6.33
C TYR A 404 3.15 10.64 -7.00
N SER A 405 2.92 11.95 -7.06
CA SER A 405 1.78 12.53 -7.78
C SER A 405 1.85 12.33 -9.30
N SER A 406 3.02 11.97 -9.81
CA SER A 406 3.24 11.68 -11.24
C SER A 406 2.84 10.27 -11.67
N MET A 407 2.45 9.41 -10.75
CA MET A 407 2.01 8.05 -11.07
C MET A 407 0.79 8.05 -11.99
N LYS A 408 0.71 7.01 -12.82
CA LYS A 408 -0.38 6.87 -13.80
C LYS A 408 -0.90 5.44 -13.81
N PHE A 409 -2.22 5.33 -13.86
CA PHE A 409 -2.92 4.11 -14.21
C PHE A 409 -3.26 4.14 -15.70
N LYS A 410 -3.01 3.03 -16.38
CA LYS A 410 -3.30 2.87 -17.80
C LYS A 410 -3.99 1.53 -18.03
N ASP A 411 -4.81 1.46 -19.10
CA ASP A 411 -5.37 0.20 -19.54
C ASP A 411 -4.33 -0.62 -20.31
N GLN A 412 -4.71 -1.81 -20.75
CA GLN A 412 -3.81 -2.73 -21.47
C GLN A 412 -3.34 -2.20 -22.84
N GLU A 413 -4.07 -1.25 -23.41
CA GLU A 413 -3.71 -0.59 -24.66
C GLU A 413 -2.80 0.64 -24.42
N GLY A 414 -2.58 1.00 -23.16
CA GLY A 414 -1.73 2.12 -22.74
C GLY A 414 -2.46 3.45 -22.59
N TYR A 415 -3.79 3.46 -22.64
CA TYR A 415 -4.58 4.67 -22.46
C TYR A 415 -4.89 4.94 -20.98
N SER A 416 -4.73 6.18 -20.56
CA SER A 416 -5.02 6.63 -19.20
C SER A 416 -6.48 7.05 -18.99
N ASP A 417 -7.23 7.33 -20.04
CA ASP A 417 -8.59 7.86 -19.97
C ASP A 417 -9.56 6.87 -19.30
N THR A 418 -9.30 5.57 -19.45
CA THR A 418 -10.06 4.49 -18.80
C THR A 418 -10.05 4.61 -17.27
N PHE A 419 -8.98 5.18 -16.71
CA PHE A 419 -8.79 5.38 -15.27
C PHE A 419 -8.75 6.86 -14.89
N GLY A 420 -9.60 7.68 -15.52
CA GLY A 420 -9.62 9.12 -15.30
C GLY A 420 -9.86 9.52 -13.85
N TYR A 421 -10.74 8.81 -13.15
CA TYR A 421 -10.98 9.05 -11.72
C TYR A 421 -9.73 8.72 -10.88
N GLU A 422 -9.16 7.52 -11.04
CA GLU A 422 -8.00 7.05 -10.31
C GLU A 422 -6.80 7.97 -10.56
N ASN A 423 -6.58 8.39 -11.79
CA ASN A 423 -5.52 9.33 -12.16
C ASN A 423 -5.73 10.73 -11.58
N SER A 424 -6.97 11.16 -11.38
CA SER A 424 -7.28 12.43 -10.71
C SER A 424 -6.91 12.43 -9.22
N THR A 425 -6.97 11.27 -8.57
CA THR A 425 -6.69 11.13 -7.14
C THR A 425 -5.20 11.13 -6.81
N THR A 426 -4.31 11.02 -7.80
CA THR A 426 -2.86 11.08 -7.58
C THR A 426 -2.40 12.44 -7.03
N SER A 427 -3.21 13.49 -7.17
CA SER A 427 -2.96 14.81 -6.58
C SER A 427 -2.92 14.78 -5.04
N MET A 428 -3.44 13.74 -4.40
CA MET A 428 -3.35 13.53 -2.95
C MET A 428 -1.99 13.01 -2.49
N LEU A 429 -1.12 12.63 -3.43
CA LEU A 429 0.24 12.18 -3.16
C LEU A 429 1.24 13.33 -3.26
N LYS A 430 2.34 13.18 -2.55
CA LYS A 430 3.40 14.21 -2.44
C LYS A 430 4.63 13.82 -3.25
N GLY A 431 5.50 14.80 -3.47
CA GLY A 431 6.90 14.55 -3.77
C GLY A 431 7.60 13.96 -2.55
N VAL A 432 8.29 12.85 -2.73
CA VAL A 432 8.93 12.09 -1.66
C VAL A 432 10.43 12.26 -1.74
N SER A 433 11.01 12.77 -0.65
CA SER A 433 12.45 12.94 -0.48
C SER A 433 12.98 11.88 0.47
N THR A 434 14.08 11.23 0.09
CA THR A 434 14.80 10.28 0.95
C THR A 434 16.22 10.77 1.18
N ILE A 435 16.64 10.79 2.43
CA ILE A 435 18.00 11.12 2.85
C ILE A 435 18.61 9.87 3.46
N ARG A 436 19.84 9.49 3.03
CA ARG A 436 20.57 8.36 3.55
C ARG A 436 21.95 8.82 3.99
N LEU A 437 22.37 8.37 5.17
CA LEU A 437 23.69 8.62 5.73
C LEU A 437 24.26 7.30 6.20
N GLY A 438 25.56 7.11 5.96
CA GLY A 438 26.25 5.88 6.36
C GLY A 438 27.72 6.10 6.64
N ALA A 439 28.25 5.28 7.55
CA ALA A 439 29.65 5.24 7.90
C ALA A 439 30.12 3.80 8.10
N GLU A 440 31.33 3.52 7.60
CA GLU A 440 32.01 2.26 7.80
C GLU A 440 33.39 2.54 8.37
N TYR A 441 33.71 1.90 9.50
CA TYR A 441 35.00 2.00 10.14
C TYR A 441 35.66 0.62 10.26
N LYS A 442 36.81 0.44 9.64
CA LYS A 442 37.62 -0.77 9.76
C LYS A 442 38.51 -0.65 10.99
N VAL A 443 38.12 -1.33 12.06
CA VAL A 443 38.92 -1.43 13.29
C VAL A 443 40.27 -2.05 13.00
N ILE A 444 40.28 -3.13 12.25
CA ILE A 444 41.39 -3.77 11.59
C ILE A 444 40.98 -4.13 10.16
N PRO A 445 41.91 -4.49 9.25
CA PRO A 445 41.53 -4.80 7.87
C PRO A 445 40.48 -5.89 7.72
N GLN A 446 40.35 -6.81 8.68
CA GLN A 446 39.44 -7.93 8.67
C GLN A 446 38.06 -7.61 9.29
N PHE A 447 37.97 -6.59 10.15
CA PHE A 447 36.74 -6.28 10.88
C PHE A 447 36.29 -4.82 10.67
N ALA A 448 35.05 -4.65 10.34
CA ALA A 448 34.42 -3.35 10.15
C ALA A 448 33.20 -3.17 11.07
N LEU A 449 33.04 -1.95 11.55
CA LEU A 449 31.83 -1.47 12.20
C LEU A 449 31.10 -0.54 11.24
N ARG A 450 29.78 -0.60 11.21
CA ARG A 450 28.94 0.23 10.32
C ARG A 450 27.79 0.83 11.08
N ALA A 451 27.39 2.02 10.69
CA ALA A 451 26.20 2.68 11.17
C ALA A 451 25.56 3.46 10.02
N GLY A 452 24.25 3.56 10.03
CA GLY A 452 23.52 4.28 9.01
C GLY A 452 22.20 4.81 9.51
N TYR A 453 21.67 5.75 8.77
CA TYR A 453 20.36 6.34 8.98
C TYR A 453 19.72 6.64 7.63
N SER A 454 18.43 6.36 7.50
CA SER A 454 17.66 6.82 6.35
C SER A 454 16.34 7.41 6.78
N TYR A 455 15.94 8.45 6.07
CA TYR A 455 14.69 9.17 6.29
C TYR A 455 13.96 9.31 4.96
N THR A 456 12.70 8.91 4.93
CA THR A 456 11.82 9.08 3.77
C THR A 456 10.62 9.92 4.19
N SER A 457 10.34 11.01 3.48
CA SER A 457 9.24 11.91 3.77
C SER A 457 7.87 11.25 3.53
N ALA A 458 6.81 11.87 4.05
CA ALA A 458 5.45 11.37 3.91
C ALA A 458 5.01 11.30 2.44
N ILE A 459 4.30 10.23 2.09
CA ILE A 459 3.79 9.98 0.74
C ILE A 459 2.48 10.73 0.48
N PHE A 460 1.61 10.82 1.51
CA PHE A 460 0.27 11.37 1.39
C PHE A 460 0.17 12.79 1.94
N ASN A 461 -0.69 13.62 1.32
CA ASN A 461 -1.20 14.80 1.97
C ASN A 461 -1.97 14.39 3.25
N SER A 462 -1.95 15.24 4.27
CA SER A 462 -2.60 14.93 5.55
C SER A 462 -4.12 14.81 5.45
N ASP A 463 -4.73 15.41 4.44
CA ASP A 463 -6.16 15.40 4.13
C ASP A 463 -6.54 14.38 3.05
N ALA A 464 -5.60 13.52 2.64
CA ALA A 464 -5.88 12.47 1.66
C ALA A 464 -6.92 11.49 2.18
N TYR A 465 -7.77 11.02 1.30
CA TYR A 465 -8.81 10.05 1.63
C TYR A 465 -9.04 9.08 0.47
N LYS A 466 -9.55 7.89 0.80
CA LYS A 466 -9.95 6.88 -0.17
C LYS A 466 -11.44 6.97 -0.40
N ASP A 467 -11.80 7.24 -1.64
CA ASP A 467 -13.18 7.20 -2.09
C ASP A 467 -13.31 6.17 -3.21
N LEU A 468 -14.24 5.24 -3.05
CA LEU A 468 -14.51 4.23 -4.07
C LEU A 468 -15.47 4.81 -5.11
N PRO A 469 -15.15 4.76 -6.41
CA PRO A 469 -16.08 5.13 -7.46
C PRO A 469 -17.43 4.38 -7.33
N TYR A 470 -18.48 4.98 -7.86
CA TYR A 470 -19.84 4.42 -7.79
C TYR A 470 -19.94 2.99 -8.32
N ASN A 471 -19.05 2.60 -9.23
CA ASN A 471 -19.03 1.29 -9.88
C ASN A 471 -17.82 0.42 -9.44
N SER A 472 -17.23 0.69 -8.28
CA SER A 472 -16.06 -0.07 -7.80
C SER A 472 -16.44 -1.47 -7.36
N ILE A 473 -15.65 -2.45 -7.76
CA ILE A 473 -15.72 -3.82 -7.23
C ILE A 473 -14.95 -3.98 -5.92
N GLN A 474 -14.11 -2.99 -5.53
CA GLN A 474 -13.46 -2.97 -4.24
C GLN A 474 -14.49 -2.72 -3.13
N THR A 475 -14.39 -3.45 -2.03
CA THR A 475 -15.36 -3.37 -0.92
C THR A 475 -14.73 -2.91 0.39
N ASP A 476 -13.43 -2.97 0.53
CA ASP A 476 -12.74 -2.42 1.70
C ASP A 476 -12.58 -0.91 1.56
N THR A 477 -13.12 -0.20 2.53
CA THR A 477 -13.16 1.27 2.54
C THR A 477 -12.04 1.90 3.36
N ASP A 478 -11.27 1.09 4.07
CA ASP A 478 -10.20 1.54 4.94
C ASP A 478 -9.01 2.12 4.17
N PHE A 479 -8.36 3.06 4.78
CA PHE A 479 -7.12 3.65 4.29
C PHE A 479 -6.27 4.21 5.42
N ALA A 480 -4.99 4.37 5.15
CA ALA A 480 -4.05 4.97 6.09
C ALA A 480 -3.17 5.99 5.37
N ASN A 481 -3.06 7.18 5.95
CA ASN A 481 -2.16 8.22 5.48
C ASN A 481 -0.84 8.09 6.22
N THR A 482 0.13 7.48 5.54
CA THR A 482 1.47 7.25 6.10
C THR A 482 2.23 8.56 6.24
N LYS A 483 2.95 8.68 7.35
CA LYS A 483 3.88 9.77 7.64
C LYS A 483 5.31 9.33 7.31
N ALA A 484 6.29 10.14 7.67
CA ALA A 484 7.69 9.87 7.39
C ALA A 484 8.18 8.55 8.00
N LEU A 485 9.05 7.86 7.27
CA LEU A 485 9.72 6.63 7.67
C LEU A 485 11.16 6.91 8.05
N SER A 486 11.60 6.40 9.19
CA SER A 486 13.00 6.40 9.61
C SER A 486 13.53 4.99 9.76
N ASN A 487 14.75 4.77 9.28
CA ASN A 487 15.52 3.55 9.48
C ASN A 487 16.81 3.88 10.24
N TYR A 488 17.08 3.14 11.31
CA TYR A 488 18.30 3.22 12.10
C TYR A 488 19.03 1.90 11.94
N THR A 489 20.29 1.95 11.54
CA THR A 489 21.04 0.74 11.18
C THR A 489 22.40 0.71 11.83
N VAL A 490 22.83 -0.48 12.21
CA VAL A 490 24.20 -0.78 12.66
C VAL A 490 24.63 -2.11 12.08
N GLY A 491 25.92 -2.35 12.00
CA GLY A 491 26.42 -3.62 11.46
C GLY A 491 27.86 -3.92 11.80
N LEU A 492 28.19 -5.18 11.55
CA LEU A 492 29.52 -5.76 11.70
C LEU A 492 29.90 -6.46 10.40
N GLY A 493 31.17 -6.41 10.04
CA GLY A 493 31.67 -7.12 8.88
C GLY A 493 32.95 -7.86 9.20
N TYR A 494 33.07 -9.08 8.66
CA TYR A 494 34.27 -9.86 8.63
C TYR A 494 34.72 -10.11 7.20
N ARG A 495 35.98 -9.91 6.93
CA ARG A 495 36.60 -10.19 5.62
C ARG A 495 37.83 -11.04 5.77
N GLY A 496 37.74 -12.27 5.28
CA GLY A 496 38.87 -13.16 5.11
C GLY A 496 39.56 -12.98 3.76
N SER A 497 40.40 -13.92 3.38
CA SER A 497 41.10 -13.91 2.09
C SER A 497 40.14 -14.08 0.89
N MET A 498 39.15 -14.93 1.03
CA MET A 498 38.12 -15.20 0.02
C MET A 498 36.70 -15.06 0.60
N PHE A 499 36.49 -15.64 1.77
CA PHE A 499 35.20 -15.63 2.46
C PHE A 499 34.96 -14.31 3.22
N TYR A 500 33.75 -13.82 3.20
CA TYR A 500 33.32 -12.73 4.05
C TYR A 500 31.91 -12.99 4.62
N ALA A 501 31.65 -12.37 5.76
CA ALA A 501 30.35 -12.39 6.42
C ALA A 501 30.01 -11.01 6.97
N ASP A 502 28.78 -10.58 6.79
CA ASP A 502 28.27 -9.31 7.30
C ASP A 502 26.99 -9.55 8.10
N LEU A 503 26.87 -8.84 9.21
CA LEU A 503 25.68 -8.84 10.05
C LEU A 503 25.17 -7.43 10.20
N ALA A 504 23.87 -7.22 10.00
CA ALA A 504 23.22 -5.93 10.17
C ALA A 504 22.01 -6.03 11.09
N TYR A 505 21.76 -4.97 11.81
CA TYR A 505 20.50 -4.72 12.52
C TYR A 505 19.89 -3.44 11.96
N LYS A 506 18.60 -3.53 11.59
CA LYS A 506 17.81 -2.39 11.14
C LYS A 506 16.56 -2.25 12.00
N PHE A 507 16.33 -1.05 12.50
CA PHE A 507 15.09 -0.67 13.14
C PHE A 507 14.37 0.36 12.28
N SER A 508 13.18 0.00 11.79
CA SER A 508 12.31 0.87 10.98
C SER A 508 11.12 1.31 11.79
N SER A 509 10.75 2.58 11.69
CA SER A 509 9.61 3.15 12.41
C SER A 509 8.90 4.18 11.55
N TYR A 510 7.58 4.05 11.43
CA TYR A 510 6.72 5.08 10.85
C TYR A 510 5.35 5.09 11.52
N LYS A 511 4.71 6.25 11.44
CA LYS A 511 3.35 6.46 11.95
C LYS A 511 2.40 6.64 10.79
N GLU A 512 1.13 6.36 11.03
CA GLU A 512 0.06 6.61 10.08
C GLU A 512 -1.24 6.97 10.79
N ASP A 513 -2.08 7.73 10.10
CA ASP A 513 -3.45 7.99 10.51
C ASP A 513 -4.35 7.05 9.72
N PHE A 514 -5.02 6.16 10.43
CA PHE A 514 -5.91 5.15 9.86
C PHE A 514 -7.37 5.56 10.02
N TYR A 515 -8.15 5.29 8.97
CA TYR A 515 -9.59 5.51 8.94
C TYR A 515 -10.29 4.27 8.35
N PRO A 516 -11.36 3.77 9.00
CA PRO A 516 -12.10 2.63 8.45
C PRO A 516 -12.92 2.99 7.21
N PHE A 517 -13.37 4.22 7.10
CA PHE A 517 -14.13 4.77 5.98
C PHE A 517 -14.26 6.29 6.08
N ILE A 518 -14.75 6.90 5.03
CA ILE A 518 -15.18 8.30 5.01
C ILE A 518 -16.71 8.40 4.92
N ASN A 519 -17.23 9.58 5.21
CA ASN A 519 -18.57 10.00 4.83
C ASN A 519 -18.46 11.31 4.04
N ALA A 520 -18.83 11.27 2.76
CA ALA A 520 -18.81 12.43 1.88
C ALA A 520 -20.23 12.97 1.72
N TYR A 521 -20.44 14.24 2.02
CA TYR A 521 -21.73 14.89 1.87
C TYR A 521 -21.56 16.34 1.39
N GLU A 522 -22.61 16.91 0.83
CA GLU A 522 -22.64 18.31 0.43
C GLU A 522 -23.25 19.18 1.52
N ASP A 523 -22.55 20.24 1.89
CA ASP A 523 -23.04 21.28 2.78
C ASP A 523 -22.85 22.65 2.13
N GLY A 524 -23.95 23.35 1.91
CA GLY A 524 -23.94 24.66 1.25
C GLY A 524 -23.35 24.67 -0.16
N GLY A 525 -23.41 23.56 -0.89
CA GLY A 525 -22.84 23.37 -2.22
C GLY A 525 -21.33 23.06 -2.22
N GLN A 526 -20.77 22.77 -1.05
CA GLN A 526 -19.38 22.33 -0.90
C GLN A 526 -19.34 20.87 -0.46
N LEU A 527 -18.43 20.09 -1.06
CA LEU A 527 -18.16 18.73 -0.65
C LEU A 527 -17.44 18.72 0.70
N VAL A 528 -18.03 18.08 1.69
CA VAL A 528 -17.45 17.88 3.01
C VAL A 528 -17.11 16.40 3.17
N ILE A 529 -15.88 16.14 3.58
CA ILE A 529 -15.40 14.78 3.90
C ILE A 529 -15.33 14.64 5.42
N GLY A 530 -16.24 13.84 5.97
CA GLY A 530 -16.23 13.45 7.37
C GLY A 530 -15.69 12.05 7.56
N SER A 531 -15.26 11.72 8.77
CA SER A 531 -14.80 10.38 9.13
C SER A 531 -14.86 10.19 10.65
N PRO A 532 -14.89 8.94 11.14
CA PRO A 532 -14.55 8.69 12.54
C PRO A 532 -13.19 9.29 12.88
N GLU A 533 -12.93 9.47 14.17
CA GLU A 533 -11.64 9.93 14.65
C GLU A 533 -10.50 9.08 14.09
N ALA A 534 -9.38 9.71 13.74
CA ALA A 534 -8.23 8.98 13.22
C ALA A 534 -7.69 7.99 14.24
N THR A 535 -7.46 6.75 13.83
CA THR A 535 -6.70 5.78 14.61
C THR A 535 -5.21 6.07 14.41
N LYS A 536 -4.51 6.38 15.50
CA LYS A 536 -3.06 6.61 15.47
C LYS A 536 -2.34 5.26 15.49
N VAL A 537 -1.61 4.97 14.43
CA VAL A 537 -0.92 3.69 14.24
C VAL A 537 0.58 3.93 14.20
N LYS A 538 1.32 3.15 14.98
CA LYS A 538 2.79 3.11 14.97
C LYS A 538 3.22 1.75 14.45
N ASN A 539 3.97 1.75 13.37
CA ASN A 539 4.53 0.54 12.76
C ASN A 539 6.03 0.49 13.02
N THR A 540 6.50 -0.64 13.50
CA THR A 540 7.92 -0.90 13.75
C THR A 540 8.34 -2.21 13.13
N ARG A 541 9.60 -2.28 12.68
CA ARG A 541 10.22 -3.51 12.21
C ARG A 541 11.65 -3.55 12.71
N SER A 542 12.00 -4.62 13.40
CA SER A 542 13.39 -4.95 13.75
C SER A 542 13.85 -6.09 12.86
N GLN A 543 14.93 -5.89 12.13
CA GLN A 543 15.48 -6.89 11.22
C GLN A 543 16.94 -7.19 11.57
N VAL A 544 17.26 -8.46 11.72
CA VAL A 544 18.63 -8.97 11.78
C VAL A 544 18.93 -9.66 10.46
N LEU A 545 19.93 -9.17 9.75
CA LEU A 545 20.28 -9.59 8.40
C LEU A 545 21.71 -10.12 8.36
N LEU A 546 21.88 -11.33 7.81
CA LEU A 546 23.17 -11.99 7.62
C LEU A 546 23.46 -12.14 6.14
N THR A 547 24.64 -11.72 5.71
CA THR A 547 25.17 -11.96 4.37
C THR A 547 26.41 -12.83 4.46
N LEU A 548 26.47 -13.86 3.62
CA LEU A 548 27.64 -14.71 3.41
C LEU A 548 28.08 -14.58 1.96
N GLY A 549 29.35 -14.41 1.72
CA GLY A 549 29.88 -14.22 0.39
C GLY A 549 31.28 -14.71 0.16
N LEU A 550 31.62 -14.76 -1.12
CA LEU A 550 32.96 -15.15 -1.60
C LEU A 550 33.44 -14.10 -2.61
N ARG A 551 34.69 -13.63 -2.44
CA ARG A 551 35.39 -12.80 -3.43
C ARG A 551 36.62 -13.53 -3.95
N PHE A 552 36.78 -13.58 -5.26
CA PHE A 552 37.82 -14.36 -5.92
C PHE A 552 38.21 -13.79 -7.28
#